data_c88c60e04de84fdf0026c03765b54570
#
_entry.id   c88c60e04de84fdf0026c03765b54570
#
_cell.length_a   1.000
_cell.length_b   1.000
_cell.length_c   1.000
_cell.angle_alpha   90.00
_cell.angle_beta   90.00
_cell.angle_gamma   90.00
#
_symmetry.space_group_name_H-M   'P 1'
#
loop_
_entity.id
_entity.type
_entity.pdbx_description
1 polymer ?
#
loop_
_entity_poly.entity_id
_entity_poly.type
_entity_poly.pdbx_seq_one_letter_code
_entity_poly.pdbx_strand_id
1 'polypeptide(L)'
;MVNNFDKMENKLLNRMEIKFSIRHNGKATPSRKDVMDLIKKEEPKSNPEHIVIKHTNTRFGQPLTTGLAYIYGDAESMKVEPEYIHKRHEVFRAAKAEPAAEKSEEPAAEEPAAEEPAAEESAPEEGGDE
;
A
#
# COMPACT_ATOMS: atom_id res chain seq x y z
N MET A 1 -4.82 -12.91 8.41
CA MET A 1 -3.84 -13.36 7.40
C MET A 1 -2.93 -14.36 8.07
N VAL A 2 -2.71 -15.51 7.46
CA VAL A 2 -1.70 -16.47 7.94
C VAL A 2 -0.46 -16.22 7.11
N ASN A 3 0.60 -15.78 7.76
CA ASN A 3 1.87 -15.49 7.12
C ASN A 3 2.88 -16.55 7.57
N ASN A 4 3.58 -17.11 6.63
CA ASN A 4 4.68 -18.02 6.91
C ASN A 4 5.95 -17.43 6.31
N PHE A 5 6.99 -17.28 7.13
CA PHE A 5 8.28 -16.73 6.75
C PHE A 5 9.38 -17.76 7.03
N ASP A 6 10.12 -18.12 6.01
CA ASP A 6 11.30 -18.97 6.09
C ASP A 6 12.52 -18.09 5.85
N LYS A 7 13.43 -18.04 6.81
CA LYS A 7 14.57 -17.13 6.84
C LYS A 7 15.88 -17.92 6.66
N MET A 8 16.69 -17.47 5.73
CA MET A 8 18.00 -18.05 5.45
C MET A 8 19.05 -16.93 5.39
N GLU A 9 20.10 -17.05 6.18
CA GLU A 9 21.21 -16.11 6.15
C GLU A 9 22.21 -16.48 5.06
N ASN A 10 22.54 -15.53 4.20
CA ASN A 10 23.56 -15.67 3.17
C ASN A 10 24.75 -14.77 3.50
N LYS A 11 25.78 -15.35 4.12
CA LYS A 11 26.98 -14.64 4.57
C LYS A 11 27.84 -14.13 3.43
N LEU A 12 27.83 -14.81 2.27
CA LEU A 12 28.64 -14.41 1.11
C LEU A 12 28.17 -13.08 0.50
N LEU A 13 26.86 -12.85 0.51
CA LEU A 13 26.24 -11.65 -0.03
C LEU A 13 25.80 -10.67 1.05
N ASN A 14 26.17 -10.93 2.31
CA ASN A 14 25.78 -10.12 3.47
C ASN A 14 24.29 -9.75 3.47
N ARG A 15 23.44 -10.76 3.26
CA ARG A 15 22.00 -10.59 3.18
C ARG A 15 21.25 -11.74 3.86
N MET A 16 20.06 -11.42 4.34
CA MET A 16 19.08 -12.40 4.77
C MET A 16 18.05 -12.63 3.65
N GLU A 17 17.83 -13.86 3.29
CA GLU A 17 16.83 -14.28 2.30
C GLU A 17 15.57 -14.73 3.01
N ILE A 18 14.45 -14.14 2.69
CA ILE A 18 13.16 -14.43 3.30
C ILE A 18 12.20 -14.94 2.23
N LYS A 19 11.87 -16.22 2.32
CA LYS A 19 10.77 -16.80 1.54
C LYS A 19 9.49 -16.58 2.33
N PHE A 20 8.51 -15.94 1.72
CA PHE A 20 7.24 -15.67 2.38
C PHE A 20 6.07 -16.32 1.65
N SER A 21 5.07 -16.68 2.43
CA SER A 21 3.79 -17.19 1.94
C SER A 21 2.66 -16.53 2.73
N ILE A 22 1.83 -15.76 2.04
CA ILE A 22 0.77 -14.94 2.62
C ILE A 22 -0.57 -15.43 2.10
N ARG A 23 -1.46 -15.84 3.01
CA ARG A 23 -2.85 -16.15 2.69
C ARG A 23 -3.73 -14.93 2.92
N HIS A 24 -4.46 -14.53 1.88
CA HIS A 24 -5.32 -13.33 1.88
C HIS A 24 -6.80 -13.68 1.59
N ASN A 25 -7.35 -14.65 2.33
CA ASN A 25 -8.74 -15.09 2.17
C ASN A 25 -9.71 -13.89 2.29
N GLY A 26 -10.54 -13.67 1.27
CA GLY A 26 -11.54 -12.60 1.25
C GLY A 26 -10.97 -11.17 1.18
N LYS A 27 -9.66 -11.02 0.97
CA LYS A 27 -8.99 -9.73 0.82
C LYS A 27 -8.31 -9.63 -0.55
N ALA A 28 -8.03 -8.39 -0.95
CA ALA A 28 -7.23 -8.14 -2.16
C ALA A 28 -5.83 -8.76 -2.05
N THR A 29 -5.22 -9.02 -3.19
CA THR A 29 -3.83 -9.46 -3.29
C THR A 29 -2.90 -8.44 -2.63
N PRO A 30 -1.99 -8.86 -1.74
CA PRO A 30 -1.09 -7.93 -1.06
C PRO A 30 -0.19 -7.21 -2.06
N SER A 31 -0.10 -5.90 -1.91
CA SER A 31 0.84 -5.08 -2.68
C SER A 31 2.27 -5.30 -2.20
N ARG A 32 3.27 -4.91 -3.01
CA ARG A 32 4.67 -4.98 -2.56
C ARG A 32 4.92 -4.10 -1.33
N LYS A 33 4.21 -2.99 -1.21
CA LYS A 33 4.29 -2.12 -0.03
C LYS A 33 3.82 -2.86 1.23
N ASP A 34 2.67 -3.54 1.15
CA ASP A 34 2.14 -4.33 2.27
C ASP A 34 3.09 -5.46 2.67
N VAL A 35 3.71 -6.12 1.67
CA VAL A 35 4.72 -7.16 1.92
C VAL A 35 5.96 -6.58 2.61
N MET A 36 6.45 -5.40 2.20
CA MET A 36 7.56 -4.72 2.89
C MET A 36 7.22 -4.41 4.35
N ASP A 37 6.01 -3.91 4.61
CA ASP A 37 5.56 -3.59 5.96
C ASP A 37 5.42 -4.85 6.83
N LEU A 38 5.01 -5.98 6.24
CA LEU A 38 4.97 -7.27 6.93
C LEU A 38 6.38 -7.76 7.27
N ILE A 39 7.32 -7.70 6.32
CA ILE A 39 8.71 -8.11 6.54
C ILE A 39 9.36 -7.22 7.62
N LYS A 40 9.09 -5.92 7.61
CA LYS A 40 9.56 -4.99 8.64
C LYS A 40 9.02 -5.30 10.04
N LYS A 41 7.79 -5.82 10.13
CA LYS A 41 7.23 -6.29 11.42
C LYS A 41 7.92 -7.55 11.93
N GLU A 42 8.30 -8.45 11.02
CA GLU A 42 9.02 -9.69 11.36
C GLU A 42 10.49 -9.43 11.73
N GLU A 43 11.11 -8.44 11.10
CA GLU A 43 12.50 -8.04 11.33
C GLU A 43 12.60 -6.55 11.66
N PRO A 44 12.25 -6.14 12.89
CA PRO A 44 12.25 -4.73 13.28
C PRO A 44 13.65 -4.12 13.33
N LYS A 45 14.69 -4.95 13.41
CA LYS A 45 16.09 -4.52 13.41
C LYS A 45 16.62 -4.14 12.02
N SER A 46 15.91 -4.52 10.96
CA SER A 46 16.34 -4.24 9.59
C SER A 46 15.99 -2.81 9.17
N ASN A 47 16.90 -2.17 8.44
CA ASN A 47 16.63 -0.89 7.83
C ASN A 47 15.59 -1.05 6.69
N PRO A 48 14.50 -0.27 6.68
CA PRO A 48 13.47 -0.39 5.66
C PRO A 48 14.00 -0.08 4.24
N GLU A 49 15.07 0.70 4.15
CA GLU A 49 15.73 1.04 2.88
C GLU A 49 16.52 -0.12 2.28
N HIS A 50 16.97 -1.05 3.11
CA HIS A 50 17.73 -2.20 2.70
C HIS A 50 16.86 -3.44 2.39
N ILE A 51 15.54 -3.31 2.50
CA ILE A 51 14.61 -4.39 2.16
C ILE A 51 14.29 -4.33 0.67
N VAL A 52 14.50 -5.46 0.00
CA VAL A 52 14.27 -5.63 -1.44
C VAL A 52 13.34 -6.81 -1.67
N ILE A 53 12.23 -6.58 -2.36
CA ILE A 53 11.34 -7.66 -2.79
C ILE A 53 11.75 -8.10 -4.19
N LYS A 54 12.28 -9.30 -4.29
CA LYS A 54 12.73 -9.88 -5.57
C LYS A 54 11.55 -10.17 -6.48
N HIS A 55 10.63 -11.00 -6.02
CA HIS A 55 9.41 -11.33 -6.74
C HIS A 55 8.26 -11.66 -5.78
N THR A 56 7.07 -11.47 -6.28
CA THR A 56 5.81 -11.90 -5.67
C THR A 56 5.02 -12.66 -6.71
N ASN A 57 4.53 -13.82 -6.36
CA ASN A 57 3.74 -14.67 -7.24
C ASN A 57 2.45 -15.08 -6.55
N THR A 58 1.32 -14.76 -7.18
CA THR A 58 0.00 -15.13 -6.66
C THR A 58 -0.52 -16.31 -7.46
N ARG A 59 -0.98 -17.34 -6.78
CA ARG A 59 -1.48 -18.56 -7.40
C ARG A 59 -2.91 -18.34 -7.92
N PHE A 60 -3.16 -18.67 -9.18
CA PHE A 60 -4.49 -18.60 -9.77
C PHE A 60 -5.46 -19.53 -9.02
N GLY A 61 -6.69 -19.06 -8.73
CA GLY A 61 -7.73 -19.82 -8.03
C GLY A 61 -7.48 -20.06 -6.55
N GLN A 62 -6.39 -19.53 -5.97
CA GLN A 62 -6.10 -19.65 -4.54
C GLN A 62 -5.71 -18.29 -3.97
N PRO A 63 -6.23 -17.91 -2.79
CA PRO A 63 -5.87 -16.67 -2.12
C PRO A 63 -4.50 -16.81 -1.42
N LEU A 64 -3.47 -17.16 -2.19
CA LEU A 64 -2.12 -17.42 -1.72
C LEU A 64 -1.12 -16.65 -2.57
N THR A 65 -0.36 -15.79 -1.93
CA THR A 65 0.78 -15.09 -2.53
C THR A 65 2.07 -15.58 -1.90
N THR A 66 2.98 -16.05 -2.73
CA THR A 66 4.33 -16.45 -2.32
C THR A 66 5.35 -15.52 -2.92
N GLY A 67 6.51 -15.44 -2.32
CA GLY A 67 7.59 -14.63 -2.88
C GLY A 67 8.89 -14.76 -2.13
N LEU A 68 9.86 -13.98 -2.60
CA LEU A 68 11.21 -13.91 -2.06
C LEU A 68 11.59 -12.45 -1.84
N ALA A 69 12.07 -12.16 -0.67
CA ALA A 69 12.61 -10.87 -0.30
C ALA A 69 14.00 -11.02 0.29
N TYR A 70 14.80 -9.99 0.13
CA TYR A 70 16.15 -9.90 0.66
C TYR A 70 16.25 -8.72 1.62
N ILE A 71 16.95 -8.91 2.71
CA ILE A 71 17.35 -7.85 3.64
C ILE A 71 18.88 -7.78 3.57
N TYR A 72 19.39 -6.66 3.12
CA TYR A 72 20.83 -6.41 3.08
C TYR A 72 21.32 -5.76 4.36
N GLY A 73 22.52 -6.15 4.81
CA GLY A 73 23.18 -5.49 5.94
C GLY A 73 23.61 -4.07 5.58
N ASP A 74 24.16 -3.91 4.37
CA ASP A 74 24.77 -2.66 3.92
C ASP A 74 24.22 -2.21 2.56
N ALA A 75 24.23 -0.90 2.33
CA ALA A 75 23.84 -0.31 1.06
C ALA A 75 24.78 -0.71 -0.10
N GLU A 76 26.05 -1.04 0.20
CA GLU A 76 27.00 -1.51 -0.81
C GLU A 76 26.65 -2.90 -1.32
N SER A 77 26.26 -3.80 -0.42
CA SER A 77 25.80 -5.14 -0.77
C SER A 77 24.54 -5.12 -1.62
N MET A 78 23.71 -4.09 -1.46
CA MET A 78 22.49 -3.91 -2.25
C MET A 78 22.76 -3.52 -3.72
N LYS A 79 23.94 -2.97 -4.06
CA LYS A 79 24.33 -2.62 -5.44
C LYS A 79 24.41 -3.81 -6.39
N VAL A 80 24.44 -5.02 -5.85
CA VAL A 80 24.41 -6.27 -6.64
C VAL A 80 23.04 -6.45 -7.35
N GLU A 81 21.99 -5.85 -6.84
CA GLU A 81 20.67 -5.92 -7.45
C GLU A 81 20.56 -5.03 -8.70
N PRO A 82 19.79 -5.46 -9.72
CA PRO A 82 19.59 -4.68 -10.94
C PRO A 82 18.90 -3.33 -10.67
N GLU A 83 19.23 -2.32 -11.47
CA GLU A 83 18.70 -0.95 -11.34
C GLU A 83 17.16 -0.86 -11.36
N TYR A 84 16.48 -1.71 -12.14
CA TYR A 84 15.02 -1.70 -12.20
C TYR A 84 14.36 -2.06 -10.86
N ILE A 85 15.06 -2.86 -10.04
CA ILE A 85 14.60 -3.19 -8.69
C ILE A 85 14.73 -1.97 -7.79
N HIS A 86 15.85 -1.24 -7.85
CA HIS A 86 16.06 0.00 -7.09
C HIS A 86 14.99 1.03 -7.42
N LYS A 87 14.79 1.35 -8.70
CA LYS A 87 13.76 2.28 -9.17
C LYS A 87 12.36 1.91 -8.68
N ARG A 88 12.02 0.62 -8.73
CA ARG A 88 10.73 0.13 -8.24
C ARG A 88 10.54 0.32 -6.74
N HIS A 89 11.61 0.16 -5.94
CA HIS A 89 11.52 0.32 -4.49
C HIS A 89 11.58 1.79 -4.07
N GLU A 90 12.24 2.67 -4.83
CA GLU A 90 12.23 4.11 -4.62
C GLU A 90 10.81 4.69 -4.67
N VAL A 91 9.99 4.24 -5.63
CA VAL A 91 8.58 4.64 -5.72
C VAL A 91 7.79 4.27 -4.44
N PHE A 92 8.06 3.11 -3.86
CA PHE A 92 7.38 2.70 -2.62
C PHE A 92 7.91 3.43 -1.38
N ARG A 93 9.18 3.82 -1.39
CA ARG A 93 9.81 4.60 -0.33
C ARG A 93 9.35 6.06 -0.38
N ALA A 94 9.31 6.66 -1.57
CA ALA A 94 8.80 8.01 -1.79
C ALA A 94 7.34 8.16 -1.39
N ALA A 95 6.46 7.21 -1.76
CA ALA A 95 5.05 7.19 -1.35
C ALA A 95 4.82 7.08 0.17
N LYS A 96 5.86 6.81 0.95
CA LYS A 96 5.80 6.83 2.42
C LYS A 96 6.20 8.18 3.01
N ALA A 97 6.88 9.01 2.26
CA ALA A 97 7.26 10.37 2.69
C ALA A 97 6.09 11.37 2.56
N GLU A 98 5.15 11.14 1.64
CA GLU A 98 4.02 12.04 1.40
C GLU A 98 2.84 11.97 2.39
N PRO A 99 2.47 10.86 3.05
CA PRO A 99 1.33 10.87 3.95
C PRO A 99 1.56 11.56 5.30
N ALA A 100 2.74 12.10 5.56
CA ALA A 100 3.00 12.87 6.77
C ALA A 100 2.86 14.40 6.58
N ALA A 101 2.80 14.89 5.33
CA ALA A 101 2.69 16.30 5.01
C ALA A 101 1.24 16.76 4.70
N GLU A 102 0.34 15.83 4.33
CA GLU A 102 -1.04 16.17 3.94
C GLU A 102 -2.07 16.14 5.07
N LYS A 103 -1.65 15.96 6.31
CA LYS A 103 -2.58 15.92 7.46
C LYS A 103 -2.62 17.22 8.27
N SER A 104 -2.14 18.33 7.76
CA SER A 104 -2.16 19.62 8.46
C SER A 104 -2.80 20.78 7.71
N GLU A 105 -3.58 20.55 6.66
CA GLU A 105 -4.42 21.59 6.06
C GLU A 105 -5.82 21.04 5.78
N GLU A 106 -6.62 21.02 6.84
CA GLU A 106 -8.07 21.08 6.74
C GLU A 106 -8.43 22.55 6.79
N PRO A 107 -8.90 23.17 5.70
CA PRO A 107 -9.48 24.49 5.78
C PRO A 107 -10.89 24.35 6.36
N ALA A 108 -11.07 25.07 7.45
CA ALA A 108 -12.34 25.27 8.14
C ALA A 108 -13.47 25.60 7.17
N ALA A 109 -14.58 24.90 7.37
CA ALA A 109 -15.85 25.17 6.77
C ALA A 109 -16.25 26.60 7.02
N GLU A 110 -16.49 27.35 5.99
CA GLU A 110 -17.30 28.55 5.99
C GLU A 110 -18.66 28.17 5.41
N GLU A 111 -19.62 28.03 6.30
CA GLU A 111 -21.03 28.06 6.01
C GLU A 111 -21.39 29.51 5.61
N PRO A 112 -22.16 29.75 4.56
CA PRO A 112 -23.03 30.88 4.55
C PRO A 112 -24.50 30.45 4.70
N ALA A 113 -25.10 31.12 5.65
CA ALA A 113 -26.48 31.07 6.07
C ALA A 113 -27.48 31.34 4.95
N ALA A 114 -28.62 30.71 5.18
CA ALA A 114 -29.97 31.04 4.77
C ALA A 114 -30.24 32.40 4.12
N GLU A 115 -30.93 32.34 3.01
CA GLU A 115 -31.98 33.34 2.71
C GLU A 115 -33.06 32.67 1.86
N GLU A 116 -34.18 32.39 2.53
CA GLU A 116 -35.50 32.31 1.92
C GLU A 116 -35.95 33.72 1.54
N PRO A 117 -36.69 33.87 0.45
CA PRO A 117 -38.04 34.37 0.65
C PRO A 117 -39.12 33.68 -0.20
N ALA A 118 -40.14 33.43 0.50
CA ALA A 118 -41.58 33.34 0.30
C ALA A 118 -42.21 33.77 -1.04
N ALA A 119 -43.24 32.96 -1.37
CA ALA A 119 -44.57 33.27 -1.85
C ALA A 119 -44.77 33.80 -3.27
N GLU A 120 -45.56 33.12 -4.03
CA GLU A 120 -46.93 33.44 -4.49
C GLU A 120 -47.37 32.41 -5.53
N GLU A 121 -48.34 31.61 -5.16
CA GLU A 121 -49.74 31.62 -5.53
C GLU A 121 -50.03 31.66 -7.03
N SER A 122 -50.52 30.58 -7.56
CA SER A 122 -51.80 30.48 -8.28
C SER A 122 -52.01 29.11 -8.91
N ALA A 123 -52.98 28.41 -8.42
CA ALA A 123 -53.82 27.47 -9.19
C ALA A 123 -54.90 28.36 -9.92
N PRO A 124 -55.79 27.86 -10.77
CA PRO A 124 -56.17 26.50 -11.08
C PRO A 124 -56.58 26.26 -12.57
N GLU A 125 -57.33 25.17 -12.75
CA GLU A 125 -58.30 24.78 -13.81
C GLU A 125 -57.74 24.02 -15.00
N GLU A 126 -58.21 22.88 -15.14
CA GLU A 126 -59.42 22.20 -15.61
C GLU A 126 -59.37 21.77 -17.07
N GLY A 127 -59.91 20.62 -17.31
CA GLY A 127 -60.40 20.14 -18.59
C GLY A 127 -59.55 18.99 -19.17
N GLY A 128 -59.99 17.82 -19.24
CA GLY A 128 -61.26 17.30 -19.71
C GLY A 128 -60.96 16.40 -20.87
N ASP A 129 -61.42 15.17 -20.76
CA ASP A 129 -62.06 14.35 -21.82
C ASP A 129 -61.20 13.86 -23.00
N GLU A 130 -61.08 12.65 -23.16
CA GLU A 130 -61.68 11.52 -23.94
C GLU A 130 -60.81 10.30 -23.91
#